data_97742ba19801483daeba75606be62d8a
#
_entry.id   97742ba19801483daeba75606be62d8a
#
_cell.length_a   1.000
_cell.length_b   1.000
_cell.length_c   1.000
_cell.angle_alpha   90.00
_cell.angle_beta   90.00
_cell.angle_gamma   90.00
#
_symmetry.space_group_name_H-M   'P 1'
#
loop_
_entity.id
_entity.type
_entity.pdbx_description
1 polymer ?
#
loop_
_entity_poly.entity_id
_entity_poly.type
_entity_poly.pdbx_seq_one_letter_code
_entity_poly.pdbx_strand_id
1 'polypeptide(L)'
;MMSRYRRDWIYNAWVEIKEEKQMMMATKTNKYSEYREETQQFMMAVEKYLKQKYGKIESQWVGQLNMLATNYDLFILAKERVKEDGLMITNRFGALEKHPMLKQITDTNHQIIKMVQEFGLSPNAKGKIKQPKDNKDEETDLIAELLND
;
A
#
# COMPACT_ATOMS: atom_id res chain seq x y z
N MET A 1 -34.67 -41.06 -2.43
CA MET A 1 -34.44 -40.18 -3.60
C MET A 1 -34.80 -38.74 -3.22
N MET A 2 -33.86 -37.85 -3.08
CA MET A 2 -34.16 -36.42 -2.88
C MET A 2 -34.74 -35.84 -4.19
N SER A 3 -35.90 -35.18 -4.09
CA SER A 3 -36.58 -34.55 -5.21
C SER A 3 -35.64 -33.54 -5.89
N ARG A 4 -35.64 -33.44 -7.22
CA ARG A 4 -34.89 -32.48 -8.05
C ARG A 4 -35.04 -31.03 -7.51
N TYR A 5 -36.25 -30.66 -7.09
CA TYR A 5 -36.59 -29.36 -6.50
C TYR A 5 -35.79 -28.99 -5.24
N ARG A 6 -35.42 -29.96 -4.41
CA ARG A 6 -34.67 -29.71 -3.17
C ARG A 6 -33.20 -29.43 -3.43
N ARG A 7 -32.64 -30.01 -4.49
CA ARG A 7 -31.24 -29.76 -4.89
C ARG A 7 -31.07 -28.36 -5.51
N ASP A 8 -32.05 -27.95 -6.33
CA ASP A 8 -32.02 -26.64 -6.99
C ASP A 8 -32.18 -25.51 -5.97
N TRP A 9 -33.03 -25.69 -4.94
CA TRP A 9 -33.19 -24.73 -3.86
C TRP A 9 -31.92 -24.57 -3.02
N ILE A 10 -31.26 -25.68 -2.68
CA ILE A 10 -30.00 -25.66 -1.92
C ILE A 10 -28.88 -25.02 -2.77
N TYR A 11 -28.83 -25.32 -4.05
CA TYR A 11 -27.83 -24.74 -4.96
C TYR A 11 -28.02 -23.21 -5.10
N ASN A 12 -29.25 -22.75 -5.30
CA ASN A 12 -29.55 -21.33 -5.41
C ASN A 12 -29.26 -20.59 -4.10
N ALA A 13 -29.65 -21.14 -2.95
CA ALA A 13 -29.31 -20.58 -1.66
C ALA A 13 -27.79 -20.50 -1.43
N TRP A 14 -27.04 -21.48 -1.91
CA TRP A 14 -25.58 -21.49 -1.81
C TRP A 14 -24.91 -20.46 -2.71
N VAL A 15 -25.46 -20.23 -3.90
CA VAL A 15 -25.03 -19.19 -4.83
C VAL A 15 -25.31 -17.81 -4.25
N GLU A 16 -26.51 -17.57 -3.72
CA GLU A 16 -26.87 -16.29 -3.06
C GLU A 16 -25.94 -15.98 -1.86
N ILE A 17 -25.69 -16.97 -0.99
CA ILE A 17 -24.76 -16.81 0.14
C ILE A 17 -23.33 -16.53 -0.34
N LYS A 18 -22.93 -17.12 -1.46
CA LYS A 18 -21.60 -16.90 -2.04
C LYS A 18 -21.47 -15.51 -2.65
N GLU A 19 -22.52 -15.04 -3.31
CA GLU A 19 -22.61 -13.69 -3.87
C GLU A 19 -22.69 -12.63 -2.76
N GLU A 20 -23.50 -12.86 -1.70
CA GLU A 20 -23.53 -11.98 -0.53
C GLU A 20 -22.18 -11.92 0.21
N LYS A 21 -21.50 -13.05 0.38
CA LYS A 21 -20.14 -13.06 0.96
C LYS A 21 -19.13 -12.35 0.07
N GLN A 22 -19.25 -12.49 -1.25
CA GLN A 22 -18.38 -11.81 -2.20
C GLN A 22 -18.67 -10.31 -2.23
N MET A 23 -19.94 -9.91 -2.12
CA MET A 23 -20.37 -8.52 -1.96
C MET A 23 -19.98 -7.95 -0.59
N MET A 24 -20.11 -8.70 0.49
CA MET A 24 -19.60 -8.30 1.83
C MET A 24 -18.06 -8.22 1.87
N MET A 25 -17.34 -9.04 1.12
CA MET A 25 -15.88 -8.90 0.98
C MET A 25 -15.51 -7.71 0.09
N ALA A 26 -16.33 -7.36 -0.89
CA ALA A 26 -16.17 -6.16 -1.71
C ALA A 26 -16.58 -4.88 -0.95
N THR A 27 -17.51 -4.95 -0.01
CA THR A 27 -17.92 -3.85 0.89
C THR A 27 -17.10 -3.76 2.19
N LYS A 28 -16.03 -4.51 2.37
CA LYS A 28 -14.91 -4.01 3.17
C LYS A 28 -14.42 -2.78 2.42
N THR A 29 -15.01 -1.65 2.76
CA THR A 29 -14.75 -0.33 2.21
C THR A 29 -13.25 -0.21 2.02
N ASN A 30 -12.82 -0.30 0.77
CA ASN A 30 -11.43 -0.06 0.45
C ASN A 30 -11.16 1.36 0.95
N LYS A 31 -10.39 1.49 2.01
CA LYS A 31 -10.03 2.77 2.65
C LYS A 31 -9.55 3.81 1.63
N TYR A 32 -9.06 3.34 0.49
CA TYR A 32 -8.52 4.15 -0.59
C TYR A 32 -9.44 4.18 -1.82
N SER A 33 -10.73 3.88 -1.68
CA SER A 33 -11.71 3.82 -2.80
C SER A 33 -11.89 5.14 -3.54
N GLU A 34 -11.55 6.27 -2.92
CA GLU A 34 -11.58 7.61 -3.51
C GLU A 34 -10.42 7.92 -4.47
N TYR A 35 -9.34 7.13 -4.37
CA TYR A 35 -8.14 7.30 -5.20
C TYR A 35 -8.20 6.45 -6.47
N ARG A 36 -7.33 6.73 -7.43
CA ARG A 36 -7.15 5.93 -8.64
C ARG A 36 -6.76 4.50 -8.30
N GLU A 37 -7.07 3.57 -9.21
CA GLU A 37 -6.80 2.15 -9.02
C GLU A 37 -5.32 1.84 -8.76
N GLU A 38 -4.41 2.51 -9.47
CA GLU A 38 -2.96 2.37 -9.27
C GLU A 38 -2.54 2.79 -7.85
N THR A 39 -3.13 3.87 -7.34
CA THR A 39 -2.91 4.35 -5.96
C THR A 39 -3.46 3.37 -4.94
N GLN A 40 -4.64 2.82 -5.18
CA GLN A 40 -5.23 1.81 -4.31
C GLN A 40 -4.35 0.56 -4.22
N GLN A 41 -3.87 0.05 -5.35
CA GLN A 41 -2.99 -1.12 -5.41
C GLN A 41 -1.67 -0.86 -4.66
N PHE A 42 -1.07 0.30 -4.88
CA PHE A 42 0.15 0.70 -4.18
C PHE A 42 -0.06 0.76 -2.67
N MET A 43 -1.12 1.41 -2.20
CA MET A 43 -1.42 1.54 -0.77
C MET A 43 -1.76 0.22 -0.10
N MET A 44 -2.48 -0.67 -0.79
CA MET A 44 -2.74 -2.03 -0.29
C MET A 44 -1.44 -2.82 -0.12
N ALA A 45 -0.49 -2.69 -1.05
CA ALA A 45 0.82 -3.33 -0.94
C ALA A 45 1.63 -2.77 0.23
N VAL A 46 1.63 -1.45 0.44
CA VAL A 46 2.26 -0.77 1.57
C VAL A 46 1.68 -1.26 2.90
N GLU A 47 0.36 -1.26 3.05
CA GLU A 47 -0.30 -1.72 4.27
C GLU A 47 -0.04 -3.21 4.54
N LYS A 48 -0.07 -4.04 3.51
CA LYS A 48 0.26 -5.46 3.63
C LYS A 48 1.69 -5.65 4.17
N TYR A 49 2.66 -4.93 3.63
CA TYR A 49 4.03 -4.98 4.09
C TYR A 49 4.17 -4.53 5.55
N LEU A 50 3.53 -3.41 5.92
CA LEU A 50 3.58 -2.90 7.29
C LEU A 50 2.95 -3.88 8.29
N LYS A 51 1.82 -4.51 7.94
CA LYS A 51 1.19 -5.56 8.76
C LYS A 51 2.08 -6.79 8.91
N GLN A 52 2.76 -7.21 7.85
CA GLN A 52 3.70 -8.33 7.91
C GLN A 52 4.90 -8.04 8.80
N LYS A 53 5.40 -6.80 8.78
CA LYS A 53 6.60 -6.41 9.51
C LYS A 53 6.34 -6.08 10.98
N TYR A 54 5.22 -5.39 11.26
CA TYR A 54 4.91 -4.85 12.59
C TYR A 54 3.68 -5.50 13.24
N GLY A 55 3.02 -6.44 12.57
CA GLY A 55 1.81 -7.13 13.04
C GLY A 55 0.53 -6.33 12.83
N LYS A 56 0.56 -5.01 13.06
CA LYS A 56 -0.59 -4.10 12.92
C LYS A 56 -0.14 -2.75 12.38
N ILE A 57 -1.11 -1.97 11.90
CA ILE A 57 -0.91 -0.57 11.56
C ILE A 57 -1.26 0.26 12.78
N GLU A 58 -0.29 1.02 13.27
CA GLU A 58 -0.51 1.92 14.40
C GLU A 58 -1.37 3.11 13.98
N SER A 59 -2.24 3.57 14.89
CA SER A 59 -3.17 4.69 14.63
C SER A 59 -2.45 5.98 14.25
N GLN A 60 -1.27 6.19 14.78
CA GLN A 60 -0.41 7.35 14.50
C GLN A 60 0.13 7.37 13.05
N TRP A 61 0.19 6.21 12.36
CA TRP A 61 0.65 6.14 10.97
C TRP A 61 -0.44 6.43 9.96
N VAL A 62 -1.71 6.42 10.38
CA VAL A 62 -2.86 6.60 9.47
C VAL A 62 -2.77 7.93 8.72
N GLY A 63 -2.40 9.01 9.40
CA GLY A 63 -2.21 10.31 8.78
C GLY A 63 -1.11 10.31 7.71
N GLN A 64 0.04 9.71 8.02
CA GLN A 64 1.16 9.59 7.09
C GLN A 64 0.81 8.71 5.88
N LEU A 65 0.07 7.61 6.09
CA LEU A 65 -0.41 6.76 5.00
C LEU A 65 -1.39 7.50 4.08
N ASN A 66 -2.29 8.32 4.64
CA ASN A 66 -3.18 9.15 3.83
C ASN A 66 -2.40 10.20 3.02
N MET A 67 -1.39 10.84 3.62
CA MET A 67 -0.51 11.77 2.91
C MET A 67 0.27 11.07 1.79
N LEU A 68 0.76 9.85 2.03
CA LEU A 68 1.42 9.04 1.01
C LEU A 68 0.48 8.72 -0.15
N ALA A 69 -0.76 8.31 0.15
CA ALA A 69 -1.78 8.03 -0.87
C ALA A 69 -2.08 9.27 -1.72
N THR A 70 -2.29 10.42 -1.08
CA THR A 70 -2.55 11.70 -1.77
C THR A 70 -1.37 12.11 -2.66
N ASN A 71 -0.15 12.05 -2.16
CA ASN A 71 1.03 12.39 -2.96
C ASN A 71 1.23 11.44 -4.14
N TYR A 72 0.99 10.15 -3.94
CA TYR A 72 1.09 9.17 -5.03
C TYR A 72 0.02 9.39 -6.10
N ASP A 73 -1.23 9.70 -5.71
CA ASP A 73 -2.31 10.00 -6.64
C ASP A 73 -2.04 11.29 -7.44
N LEU A 74 -1.56 12.34 -6.79
CA LEU A 74 -1.12 13.57 -7.45
C LEU A 74 0.04 13.34 -8.42
N PHE A 75 0.99 12.46 -8.06
CA PHE A 75 2.08 12.07 -8.95
C PHE A 75 1.56 11.41 -10.23
N ILE A 76 0.62 10.46 -10.11
CA ILE A 76 -0.01 9.79 -11.25
C ILE A 76 -0.75 10.80 -12.12
N LEU A 77 -1.59 11.66 -11.51
CA LEU A 77 -2.33 12.70 -12.21
C LEU A 77 -1.42 13.64 -13.02
N ALA A 78 -0.37 14.13 -12.38
CA ALA A 78 0.58 15.05 -13.03
C ALA A 78 1.32 14.36 -14.19
N LYS A 79 1.70 13.10 -14.01
CA LYS A 79 2.34 12.27 -15.04
C LYS A 79 1.43 12.05 -16.25
N GLU A 80 0.16 11.71 -16.01
CA GLU A 80 -0.84 11.54 -17.07
C GLU A 80 -1.02 12.84 -17.84
N ARG A 81 -1.14 13.97 -17.15
CA ARG A 81 -1.33 15.27 -17.77
C ARG A 81 -0.15 15.67 -18.65
N VAL A 82 1.09 15.47 -18.19
CA VAL A 82 2.28 15.72 -18.99
C VAL A 82 2.37 14.77 -20.20
N LYS A 83 1.90 13.54 -20.05
CA LYS A 83 1.83 12.58 -21.16
C LYS A 83 0.86 13.01 -22.25
N GLU A 84 -0.28 13.62 -21.88
CA GLU A 84 -1.30 14.12 -22.80
C GLU A 84 -0.85 15.41 -23.49
N ASP A 85 -0.37 16.38 -22.73
CA ASP A 85 -0.06 17.73 -23.21
C ASP A 85 1.37 17.86 -23.76
N GLY A 86 2.26 16.91 -23.44
CA GLY A 86 3.69 16.94 -23.76
C GLY A 86 4.53 17.68 -22.70
N LEU A 87 5.87 17.56 -22.86
CA LEU A 87 6.83 18.17 -21.91
C LEU A 87 6.89 19.70 -22.03
N MET A 88 6.52 20.24 -23.20
CA MET A 88 6.52 21.67 -23.53
C MET A 88 5.10 22.07 -23.91
N ILE A 89 4.65 23.18 -23.40
CA ILE A 89 3.35 23.77 -23.73
C ILE A 89 3.53 25.18 -24.27
N THR A 90 2.58 25.63 -25.08
CA THR A 90 2.54 27.01 -25.56
C THR A 90 1.80 27.87 -24.54
N ASN A 91 2.47 28.90 -24.00
CA ASN A 91 1.85 29.84 -23.09
C ASN A 91 0.91 30.83 -23.82
N ARG A 92 0.20 31.66 -23.06
CA ARG A 92 -0.73 32.66 -23.59
C ARG A 92 -0.11 33.70 -24.54
N PHE A 93 1.23 33.81 -24.57
CA PHE A 93 1.96 34.71 -25.44
C PHE A 93 2.54 34.03 -26.68
N GLY A 94 2.23 32.74 -26.88
CA GLY A 94 2.72 31.95 -28.01
C GLY A 94 4.14 31.39 -27.82
N ALA A 95 4.77 31.61 -26.68
CA ALA A 95 6.10 31.07 -26.39
C ALA A 95 6.01 29.64 -25.81
N LEU A 96 6.99 28.80 -26.19
CA LEU A 96 7.13 27.46 -25.62
C LEU A 96 7.74 27.53 -24.22
N GLU A 97 7.11 26.86 -23.28
CA GLU A 97 7.61 26.75 -21.91
C GLU A 97 7.46 25.31 -21.39
N LYS A 98 8.22 24.99 -20.33
CA LYS A 98 8.12 23.69 -19.68
C LYS A 98 6.74 23.51 -19.05
N HIS A 99 6.16 22.31 -19.19
CA HIS A 99 4.89 22.00 -18.59
C HIS A 99 4.94 22.20 -17.06
N PRO A 100 4.01 22.97 -16.44
CA PRO A 100 4.05 23.29 -15.01
C PRO A 100 3.96 22.06 -14.12
N MET A 101 3.28 20.98 -14.56
CA MET A 101 3.19 19.73 -13.83
C MET A 101 4.53 18.98 -13.69
N LEU A 102 5.57 19.33 -14.44
CA LEU A 102 6.91 18.74 -14.26
C LEU A 102 7.47 19.05 -12.87
N LYS A 103 7.22 20.27 -12.36
CA LYS A 103 7.59 20.62 -10.99
C LYS A 103 6.82 19.80 -9.99
N GLN A 104 5.50 19.66 -10.18
CA GLN A 104 4.63 18.84 -9.32
C GLN A 104 5.10 17.38 -9.27
N ILE A 105 5.47 16.80 -10.42
CA ILE A 105 6.02 15.43 -10.49
C ILE A 105 7.28 15.32 -9.63
N THR A 106 8.20 16.27 -9.72
CA THR A 106 9.44 16.25 -8.95
C THR A 106 9.18 16.39 -7.45
N ASP A 107 8.33 17.34 -7.07
CA ASP A 107 8.02 17.63 -5.67
C ASP A 107 7.31 16.44 -5.01
N THR A 108 6.28 15.87 -5.66
CA THR A 108 5.57 14.68 -5.14
C THR A 108 6.48 13.46 -5.08
N ASN A 109 7.34 13.26 -6.08
CA ASN A 109 8.30 12.15 -6.08
C ASN A 109 9.26 12.22 -4.88
N HIS A 110 9.80 13.40 -4.55
CA HIS A 110 10.63 13.59 -3.36
C HIS A 110 9.88 13.27 -2.07
N GLN A 111 8.62 13.71 -1.94
CA GLN A 111 7.79 13.41 -0.78
C GLN A 111 7.50 11.91 -0.66
N ILE A 112 7.15 11.24 -1.75
CA ILE A 112 6.91 9.81 -1.78
C ILE A 112 8.17 9.04 -1.36
N ILE A 113 9.33 9.35 -1.94
CA ILE A 113 10.60 8.69 -1.59
C ILE A 113 10.90 8.85 -0.10
N LYS A 114 10.75 10.04 0.45
CA LYS A 114 10.97 10.32 1.86
C LYS A 114 10.06 9.48 2.76
N MET A 115 8.75 9.45 2.47
CA MET A 115 7.79 8.64 3.24
C MET A 115 8.06 7.14 3.12
N VAL A 116 8.39 6.66 1.92
CA VAL A 116 8.77 5.26 1.67
C VAL A 116 10.01 4.88 2.50
N GLN A 117 10.98 5.79 2.63
CA GLN A 117 12.17 5.57 3.47
C GLN A 117 11.82 5.55 4.96
N GLU A 118 10.96 6.45 5.43
CA GLU A 118 10.49 6.51 6.83
C GLU A 118 9.75 5.22 7.23
N PHE A 119 8.90 4.69 6.36
CA PHE A 119 8.24 3.40 6.59
C PHE A 119 9.16 2.18 6.43
N GLY A 120 10.41 2.38 6.04
CA GLY A 120 11.37 1.30 5.85
C GLY A 120 11.07 0.40 4.66
N LEU A 121 10.36 0.91 3.65
CA LEU A 121 10.01 0.18 2.43
C LEU A 121 11.15 0.14 1.42
N SER A 122 12.18 0.99 1.57
CA SER A 122 13.32 1.01 0.67
C SER A 122 14.28 -0.16 0.94
N PRO A 123 14.98 -0.69 -0.08
CA PRO A 123 15.97 -1.76 0.10
C PRO A 123 17.06 -1.42 1.12
N ASN A 124 17.50 -0.14 1.14
CA ASN A 124 18.53 0.33 2.07
C ASN A 124 18.04 0.42 3.52
N ALA A 125 16.74 0.63 3.74
CA ALA A 125 16.16 0.65 5.08
C ALA A 125 16.11 -0.77 5.69
N LYS A 126 16.01 -1.83 4.88
CA LYS A 126 16.05 -3.21 5.34
C LYS A 126 17.37 -3.57 5.99
N GLY A 127 18.49 -3.00 5.53
CA GLY A 127 19.82 -3.23 6.10
C GLY A 127 20.12 -2.43 7.37
N LYS A 128 19.39 -1.34 7.64
CA LYS A 128 19.60 -0.48 8.82
C LYS A 128 18.73 -0.85 10.02
N ILE A 129 17.67 -1.59 9.80
CA ILE A 129 16.83 -2.09 10.89
C ILE A 129 17.48 -3.36 11.38
N LYS A 130 18.29 -3.24 12.47
CA LYS A 130 18.71 -4.40 13.24
C LYS A 130 17.43 -5.16 13.60
N GLN A 131 17.31 -6.41 13.13
CA GLN A 131 16.31 -7.31 13.67
C GLN A 131 16.47 -7.29 15.19
N PRO A 132 15.38 -7.27 15.98
CA PRO A 132 15.51 -7.54 17.40
C PRO A 132 16.32 -8.84 17.49
N LYS A 133 17.44 -8.81 18.17
CA LYS A 133 18.19 -10.02 18.47
C LYS A 133 17.19 -10.95 19.14
N ASP A 134 16.90 -12.08 18.52
CA ASP A 134 16.24 -13.16 19.21
C ASP A 134 17.11 -13.45 20.43
N ASN A 135 16.55 -13.26 21.64
CA ASN A 135 17.21 -13.51 22.91
C ASN A 135 17.54 -15.01 23.14
N LYS A 136 17.61 -15.80 22.08
CA LYS A 136 18.05 -17.20 22.11
C LYS A 136 19.56 -17.35 22.32
N ASP A 137 20.34 -16.33 21.95
CA ASP A 137 21.78 -16.40 22.08
C ASP A 137 22.24 -16.13 23.53
N GLU A 138 21.46 -15.35 24.32
CA GLU A 138 21.79 -15.10 25.71
C GLU A 138 21.44 -16.29 26.64
N GLU A 139 20.38 -17.06 26.33
CA GLU A 139 20.05 -18.28 27.10
C GLU A 139 21.07 -19.42 26.87
N THR A 140 21.64 -19.53 25.68
CA THR A 140 22.64 -20.55 25.37
C THR A 140 23.98 -20.24 26.03
N ASP A 141 24.36 -18.98 26.15
CA ASP A 141 25.60 -18.58 26.83
C ASP A 141 25.50 -18.77 28.35
N LEU A 142 24.35 -18.48 28.96
CA LEU A 142 24.10 -18.73 30.40
C LEU A 142 24.09 -20.23 30.74
N ILE A 143 23.59 -21.07 29.85
CA ILE A 143 23.58 -22.52 30.03
C ILE A 143 25.00 -23.09 29.87
N ALA A 144 25.80 -22.56 28.95
CA ALA A 144 27.17 -22.97 28.74
C ALA A 144 28.09 -22.60 29.94
N GLU A 145 27.81 -21.46 30.58
CA GLU A 145 28.53 -21.00 31.77
C GLU A 145 28.21 -21.85 33.02
N LEU A 146 26.92 -22.29 33.15
CA LEU A 146 26.47 -23.16 34.24
C LEU A 146 26.93 -24.62 34.12
N LEU A 147 27.35 -25.06 32.94
CA LEU A 147 27.81 -26.44 32.73
C LEU A 147 29.34 -26.59 32.86
N ASN A 148 30.09 -25.50 33.05
CA ASN A 148 31.56 -25.50 33.17
C ASN A 148 32.07 -25.31 34.61
N ASP A 149 31.19 -25.28 35.63
CA ASP A 149 31.47 -25.37 37.04
C ASP A 149 31.18 -26.81 37.54
#